data_de14e754c5d75e21ca4e2a8a9a929d54
#
_entry.id   de14e754c5d75e21ca4e2a8a9a929d54
#
_cell.length_a   1.000
_cell.length_b   1.000
_cell.length_c   1.000
_cell.angle_alpha   90.00
_cell.angle_beta   90.00
_cell.angle_gamma   90.00
#
_symmetry.space_group_name_H-M   'P 1'
#
loop_
_entity.id
_entity.type
_entity.pdbx_description
1 polymer ?
#
loop_
_entity_poly.entity_id
_entity_poly.type
_entity_poly.pdbx_seq_one_letter_code
_entity_poly.pdbx_strand_id
1 'polypeptide(L)'
;MTESADPAPLTLDPAWTADTVAVQAGRPERIGGAAMNAPITMSATYVHDAAIEYGRDGNAGWGALEAALGALDGGRAVTFASGLAAATAIADLVPAGGTVVLSLATYFGVRNIFERLEARGRLHVRLTSADDTAAVLAAADGADMVWVESIANPLIVVADVPAIAAGARELDRHVERVEVL
;
A
#
# COMPACT_ATOMS: atom_id res chain seq x y z
N MET A 1 28.07 2.87 -0.39
CA MET A 1 26.61 2.73 -0.48
C MET A 1 26.22 3.46 -1.75
N THR A 2 26.09 2.74 -2.83
CA THR A 2 25.52 3.28 -4.07
C THR A 2 24.01 3.40 -3.85
N GLU A 3 23.51 4.62 -3.98
CA GLU A 3 22.09 4.93 -3.96
C GLU A 3 21.41 4.02 -5.00
N SER A 4 20.56 3.14 -4.55
CA SER A 4 19.76 2.28 -5.45
C SER A 4 18.94 3.23 -6.32
N ALA A 5 19.29 3.30 -7.60
CA ALA A 5 18.51 4.07 -8.55
C ALA A 5 17.07 3.52 -8.53
N ASP A 6 16.16 4.33 -8.10
CA ASP A 6 14.72 4.02 -8.09
C ASP A 6 14.33 3.63 -9.53
N PRO A 7 13.73 2.46 -9.77
CA PRO A 7 13.31 2.11 -11.10
C PRO A 7 12.38 3.19 -11.65
N ALA A 8 12.67 3.67 -12.85
CA ALA A 8 11.84 4.68 -13.48
C ALA A 8 10.37 4.19 -13.52
N PRO A 9 9.41 5.06 -13.25
CA PRO A 9 8.00 4.69 -13.31
C PRO A 9 7.68 4.14 -14.71
N LEU A 10 6.91 3.06 -14.76
CA LEU A 10 6.45 2.48 -16.02
C LEU A 10 5.72 3.55 -16.82
N THR A 11 6.24 3.86 -18.00
CA THR A 11 5.55 4.74 -18.93
C THR A 11 4.42 3.94 -19.58
N LEU A 12 3.21 4.13 -19.07
CA LEU A 12 2.02 3.51 -19.64
C LEU A 12 1.60 4.28 -20.91
N ASP A 13 1.03 3.56 -21.86
CA ASP A 13 0.33 4.20 -22.97
C ASP A 13 -0.88 4.95 -22.41
N PRO A 14 -1.00 6.27 -22.58
CA PRO A 14 -2.11 7.06 -22.05
C PRO A 14 -3.47 6.68 -22.65
N ALA A 15 -3.50 5.88 -23.71
CA ALA A 15 -4.71 5.34 -24.30
C ALA A 15 -5.20 4.06 -23.61
N TRP A 16 -4.45 3.50 -22.66
CA TRP A 16 -4.86 2.30 -21.95
C TRP A 16 -5.95 2.56 -20.93
N THR A 17 -7.02 1.77 -20.99
CA THR A 17 -8.02 1.70 -19.93
C THR A 17 -7.48 0.90 -18.73
N ALA A 18 -8.12 1.01 -17.56
CA ALA A 18 -7.77 0.22 -16.39
C ALA A 18 -7.72 -1.29 -16.68
N ASP A 19 -8.67 -1.81 -17.47
CA ASP A 19 -8.68 -3.21 -17.88
C ASP A 19 -7.44 -3.58 -18.70
N THR A 20 -7.01 -2.71 -19.59
CA THR A 20 -5.79 -2.91 -20.38
C THR A 20 -4.55 -2.85 -19.50
N VAL A 21 -4.49 -1.90 -18.56
CA VAL A 21 -3.42 -1.80 -17.57
C VAL A 21 -3.33 -3.07 -16.75
N ALA A 22 -4.44 -3.58 -16.20
CA ALA A 22 -4.49 -4.81 -15.43
C ALA A 22 -3.94 -6.04 -16.18
N VAL A 23 -4.09 -6.07 -17.51
CA VAL A 23 -3.63 -7.18 -18.35
C VAL A 23 -2.19 -6.98 -18.85
N GLN A 24 -1.73 -5.76 -19.08
CA GLN A 24 -0.47 -5.47 -19.78
C GLN A 24 0.64 -4.98 -18.87
N ALA A 25 0.33 -4.26 -17.79
CA ALA A 25 1.34 -3.74 -16.87
C ALA A 25 2.12 -4.88 -16.19
N GLY A 26 3.40 -4.67 -15.95
CA GLY A 26 4.28 -5.68 -15.34
C GLY A 26 4.69 -6.82 -16.27
N ARG A 27 4.22 -6.86 -17.52
CA ARG A 27 4.68 -7.86 -18.49
C ARG A 27 6.07 -7.55 -19.02
N PRO A 28 6.86 -8.58 -19.41
CA PRO A 28 8.12 -8.38 -20.11
C PRO A 28 7.94 -7.62 -21.41
N GLU A 29 9.04 -7.02 -21.90
CA GLU A 29 9.07 -6.37 -23.19
C GLU A 29 8.65 -7.32 -24.32
N ARG A 30 7.88 -6.82 -25.29
CA ARG A 30 7.38 -7.60 -26.43
C ARG A 30 8.42 -7.70 -27.53
N ILE A 31 9.36 -8.62 -27.35
CA ILE A 31 10.36 -8.98 -28.37
C ILE A 31 10.16 -10.43 -28.80
N GLY A 32 10.57 -10.74 -30.05
CA GLY A 32 10.43 -12.10 -30.58
C GLY A 32 11.15 -13.13 -29.70
N GLY A 33 10.44 -14.18 -29.29
CA GLY A 33 10.97 -15.21 -28.40
C GLY A 33 10.90 -14.93 -26.90
N ALA A 34 10.50 -13.72 -26.48
CA ALA A 34 10.31 -13.42 -25.06
C ALA A 34 9.08 -14.11 -24.48
N ALA A 35 9.11 -14.39 -23.18
CA ALA A 35 7.95 -14.90 -22.46
C ALA A 35 6.84 -13.84 -22.41
N MET A 36 5.58 -14.28 -22.48
CA MET A 36 4.41 -13.38 -22.39
C MET A 36 4.19 -12.82 -20.99
N ASN A 37 4.62 -13.52 -19.95
CA ASN A 37 4.46 -13.15 -18.56
C ASN A 37 5.80 -13.14 -17.83
N ALA A 38 5.88 -12.42 -16.71
CA ALA A 38 7.04 -12.47 -15.83
C ALA A 38 7.29 -13.92 -15.39
N PRO A 39 8.54 -14.40 -15.47
CA PRO A 39 8.87 -15.78 -15.08
C PRO A 39 8.86 -15.93 -13.56
N ILE A 40 8.62 -17.17 -13.09
CA ILE A 40 8.87 -17.52 -11.69
C ILE A 40 10.38 -17.70 -11.53
N THR A 41 11.03 -16.79 -10.80
CA THR A 41 12.47 -16.83 -10.59
C THR A 41 12.81 -17.47 -9.25
N MET A 42 13.42 -18.65 -9.29
CA MET A 42 13.79 -19.47 -8.12
C MET A 42 15.22 -19.19 -7.64
N SER A 43 15.81 -18.03 -7.96
CA SER A 43 17.16 -17.66 -7.57
C SER A 43 17.14 -16.61 -6.47
N ALA A 44 18.05 -16.80 -5.47
CA ALA A 44 18.30 -15.80 -4.43
C ALA A 44 19.59 -14.99 -4.70
N THR A 45 20.52 -15.54 -5.49
CA THR A 45 21.80 -14.92 -5.82
C THR A 45 21.95 -14.77 -7.32
N TYR A 46 22.56 -13.68 -7.75
CA TYR A 46 22.75 -13.31 -9.15
C TYR A 46 24.24 -13.03 -9.43
N VAL A 47 24.58 -12.94 -10.69
CA VAL A 47 25.93 -12.53 -11.10
C VAL A 47 26.11 -11.04 -10.76
N HIS A 48 27.27 -10.71 -10.19
CA HIS A 48 27.61 -9.35 -9.77
C HIS A 48 27.63 -8.36 -10.96
N ASP A 49 27.62 -7.06 -10.65
CA ASP A 49 27.60 -5.95 -11.61
C ASP A 49 26.25 -5.79 -12.37
N ALA A 50 25.13 -6.06 -11.70
CA ALA A 50 23.79 -5.83 -12.23
C ALA A 50 22.89 -5.04 -11.23
N ALA A 51 21.75 -4.56 -11.70
CA ALA A 51 20.79 -3.84 -10.86
C ALA A 51 20.21 -4.70 -9.72
N ILE A 52 20.16 -6.02 -9.93
CA ILE A 52 19.74 -7.01 -8.93
C ILE A 52 20.89 -7.99 -8.74
N GLU A 53 21.47 -8.00 -7.55
CA GLU A 53 22.55 -8.92 -7.19
C GLU A 53 22.11 -9.96 -6.16
N TYR A 54 21.06 -9.67 -5.42
CA TYR A 54 20.48 -10.54 -4.43
C TYR A 54 18.96 -10.47 -4.41
N GLY A 55 18.31 -11.62 -4.28
CA GLY A 55 16.84 -11.74 -4.36
C GLY A 55 16.06 -11.01 -3.27
N ARG A 56 16.72 -10.55 -2.19
CA ARG A 56 16.11 -9.69 -1.18
C ARG A 56 16.05 -8.23 -1.63
N ASP A 57 16.96 -7.82 -2.50
CA ASP A 57 17.07 -6.44 -2.97
C ASP A 57 16.22 -6.21 -4.23
N GLY A 58 15.85 -7.28 -4.91
CA GLY A 58 14.98 -7.23 -6.09
C GLY A 58 14.68 -8.62 -6.68
N ASN A 59 13.52 -8.74 -7.29
CA ASN A 59 13.10 -9.95 -8.00
C ASN A 59 12.11 -9.59 -9.11
N ALA A 60 12.29 -10.17 -10.29
CA ALA A 60 11.44 -9.88 -11.45
C ALA A 60 9.95 -10.16 -11.19
N GLY A 61 9.63 -11.16 -10.34
CA GLY A 61 8.25 -11.52 -10.02
C GLY A 61 7.51 -10.44 -9.25
N TRP A 62 8.09 -9.97 -8.14
CA TRP A 62 7.44 -8.92 -7.36
C TRP A 62 7.50 -7.55 -8.05
N GLY A 63 8.60 -7.24 -8.76
CA GLY A 63 8.68 -6.02 -9.54
C GLY A 63 7.59 -5.93 -10.62
N ALA A 64 7.23 -7.06 -11.26
CA ALA A 64 6.12 -7.12 -12.18
C ALA A 64 4.76 -6.83 -11.51
N LEU A 65 4.55 -7.37 -10.29
CA LEU A 65 3.35 -7.12 -9.50
C LEU A 65 3.28 -5.64 -9.05
N GLU A 66 4.37 -5.11 -8.51
CA GLU A 66 4.48 -3.69 -8.10
C GLU A 66 4.21 -2.74 -9.26
N ALA A 67 4.74 -3.06 -10.44
CA ALA A 67 4.48 -2.29 -11.65
C ALA A 67 2.98 -2.29 -12.03
N ALA A 68 2.32 -3.45 -11.96
CA ALA A 68 0.91 -3.56 -12.30
C ALA A 68 0.00 -2.84 -11.28
N LEU A 69 0.24 -3.03 -9.97
CA LEU A 69 -0.53 -2.39 -8.91
C LEU A 69 -0.31 -0.88 -8.90
N GLY A 70 0.94 -0.42 -8.96
CA GLY A 70 1.26 1.00 -9.01
C GLY A 70 0.65 1.71 -10.22
N ALA A 71 0.58 1.01 -11.37
CA ALA A 71 -0.07 1.54 -12.57
C ALA A 71 -1.59 1.67 -12.43
N LEU A 72 -2.24 0.73 -11.73
CA LEU A 72 -3.69 0.76 -11.48
C LEU A 72 -4.08 1.86 -10.50
N ASP A 73 -3.27 2.04 -9.44
CA ASP A 73 -3.56 3.00 -8.38
C ASP A 73 -2.98 4.40 -8.65
N GLY A 74 -2.26 4.57 -9.75
CA GLY A 74 -1.63 5.84 -10.11
C GLY A 74 -0.52 6.26 -9.15
N GLY A 75 0.16 5.28 -8.54
CA GLY A 75 1.19 5.48 -7.53
C GLY A 75 2.34 4.48 -7.67
N ARG A 76 3.06 4.29 -6.59
CA ARG A 76 4.12 3.30 -6.44
C ARG A 76 3.67 2.20 -5.48
N ALA A 77 3.75 0.95 -5.91
CA ALA A 77 3.47 -0.20 -5.05
C ALA A 77 4.76 -0.78 -4.46
N VAL A 78 4.65 -1.31 -3.26
CA VAL A 78 5.68 -2.10 -2.58
C VAL A 78 5.04 -3.38 -2.06
N THR A 79 5.59 -4.53 -2.42
CA THR A 79 5.05 -5.84 -2.02
C THR A 79 5.68 -6.36 -0.74
N PHE A 80 4.86 -7.02 0.06
CA PHE A 80 5.26 -7.67 1.31
C PHE A 80 4.86 -9.14 1.31
N ALA A 81 5.50 -9.94 2.15
CA ALA A 81 5.20 -11.37 2.27
C ALA A 81 3.81 -11.67 2.87
N SER A 82 3.14 -10.67 3.45
CA SER A 82 1.76 -10.76 3.96
C SER A 82 1.15 -9.37 4.15
N GLY A 83 -0.18 -9.29 4.15
CA GLY A 83 -0.90 -8.03 4.45
C GLY A 83 -0.57 -7.48 5.84
N LEU A 84 -0.35 -8.34 6.86
CA LEU A 84 0.08 -7.88 8.17
C LEU A 84 1.50 -7.30 8.18
N ALA A 85 2.39 -7.78 7.32
CA ALA A 85 3.72 -7.19 7.15
C ALA A 85 3.61 -5.79 6.52
N ALA A 86 2.76 -5.63 5.49
CA ALA A 86 2.47 -4.34 4.89
C ALA A 86 1.84 -3.37 5.92
N ALA A 87 0.82 -3.82 6.65
CA ALA A 87 0.16 -3.02 7.69
C ALA A 87 1.13 -2.57 8.80
N THR A 88 2.08 -3.45 9.19
CA THR A 88 3.10 -3.11 10.19
C THR A 88 4.04 -2.02 9.67
N ALA A 89 4.47 -2.12 8.41
CA ALA A 89 5.33 -1.10 7.80
C ALA A 89 4.62 0.27 7.72
N ILE A 90 3.32 0.28 7.40
CA ILE A 90 2.52 1.52 7.38
C ILE A 90 2.35 2.08 8.80
N ALA A 91 2.09 1.24 9.80
CA ALA A 91 1.96 1.69 11.18
C ALA A 91 3.25 2.36 11.71
N ASP A 92 4.43 1.96 11.20
CA ASP A 92 5.70 2.58 11.53
C ASP A 92 5.87 4.01 10.95
N LEU A 93 5.09 4.39 9.93
CA LEU A 93 5.08 5.76 9.40
C LEU A 93 4.45 6.77 10.35
N VAL A 94 3.61 6.32 11.29
CA VAL A 94 3.01 7.22 12.29
C VAL A 94 4.10 7.78 13.20
N PRO A 95 4.17 9.11 13.42
CA PRO A 95 5.14 9.70 14.33
C PRO A 95 5.03 9.16 15.75
N ALA A 96 6.11 9.22 16.53
CA ALA A 96 6.07 8.85 17.94
C ALA A 96 5.12 9.79 18.72
N GLY A 97 4.15 9.21 19.43
CA GLY A 97 3.06 9.93 20.08
C GLY A 97 1.96 10.41 19.14
N GLY A 98 2.02 10.04 17.85
CA GLY A 98 1.01 10.37 16.85
C GLY A 98 -0.32 9.67 17.11
N THR A 99 -1.36 10.13 16.43
CA THR A 99 -2.73 9.64 16.58
C THR A 99 -3.20 8.94 15.32
N VAL A 100 -3.78 7.75 15.47
CA VAL A 100 -4.39 6.97 14.39
C VAL A 100 -5.90 6.87 14.61
N VAL A 101 -6.68 7.21 13.60
CA VAL A 101 -8.11 6.89 13.57
C VAL A 101 -8.26 5.49 12.98
N LEU A 102 -8.93 4.60 13.70
CA LEU A 102 -9.10 3.21 13.35
C LEU A 102 -10.58 2.83 13.35
N SER A 103 -11.01 2.07 12.34
CA SER A 103 -12.38 1.56 12.31
C SER A 103 -12.62 0.53 13.40
N LEU A 104 -13.80 0.57 14.02
CA LEU A 104 -14.28 -0.47 14.94
C LEU A 104 -14.36 -1.84 14.25
N ALA A 105 -14.56 -1.87 12.93
CA ALA A 105 -14.64 -3.07 12.12
C ALA A 105 -13.30 -3.48 11.49
N THR A 106 -12.19 -2.80 11.80
CA THR A 106 -10.86 -3.16 11.31
C THR A 106 -10.53 -4.61 11.61
N TYR A 107 -9.95 -5.30 10.62
CA TYR A 107 -9.49 -6.67 10.75
C TYR A 107 -8.66 -6.87 12.02
N PHE A 108 -8.98 -7.92 12.78
CA PHE A 108 -8.43 -8.11 14.13
C PHE A 108 -6.90 -8.12 14.18
N GLY A 109 -6.23 -8.64 13.13
CA GLY A 109 -4.77 -8.67 13.06
C GLY A 109 -4.15 -7.27 12.99
N VAL A 110 -4.73 -6.38 12.18
CA VAL A 110 -4.34 -4.97 12.07
C VAL A 110 -4.66 -4.23 13.36
N ARG A 111 -5.86 -4.43 13.90
CA ARG A 111 -6.27 -3.83 15.17
C ARG A 111 -5.31 -4.17 16.30
N ASN A 112 -4.89 -5.43 16.40
CA ASN A 112 -3.89 -5.88 17.39
C ASN A 112 -2.53 -5.18 17.23
N ILE A 113 -2.11 -4.83 15.99
CA ILE A 113 -0.87 -4.07 15.77
C ILE A 113 -0.99 -2.71 16.45
N PHE A 114 -2.03 -1.94 16.15
CA PHE A 114 -2.23 -0.60 16.69
C PHE A 114 -2.46 -0.61 18.22
N GLU A 115 -3.28 -1.52 18.75
CA GLU A 115 -3.50 -1.66 20.19
C GLU A 115 -2.21 -1.98 20.96
N ARG A 116 -1.32 -2.80 20.39
CA ARG A 116 0.01 -3.07 20.98
C ARG A 116 0.94 -1.88 20.94
N LEU A 117 0.89 -1.08 19.88
CA LEU A 117 1.67 0.14 19.78
C LEU A 117 1.18 1.18 20.78
N GLU A 118 -0.14 1.32 20.96
CA GLU A 118 -0.75 2.20 21.96
C GLU A 118 -0.40 1.75 23.39
N ALA A 119 -0.51 0.46 23.70
CA ALA A 119 -0.15 -0.07 25.02
C ALA A 119 1.33 0.15 25.39
N ARG A 120 2.20 0.36 24.39
CA ARG A 120 3.62 0.70 24.57
C ARG A 120 3.88 2.20 24.58
N GLY A 121 2.83 3.03 24.49
CA GLY A 121 2.95 4.49 24.44
C GLY A 121 3.56 5.02 23.16
N ARG A 122 3.55 4.21 22.06
CA ARG A 122 4.15 4.59 20.78
C ARG A 122 3.26 5.55 19.99
N LEU A 123 1.93 5.39 20.10
CA LEU A 123 0.91 6.18 19.42
C LEU A 123 -0.40 6.17 20.23
N HIS A 124 -1.39 6.90 19.75
CA HIS A 124 -2.75 6.94 20.29
C HIS A 124 -3.75 6.43 19.25
N VAL A 125 -4.78 5.67 19.70
CA VAL A 125 -5.83 5.15 18.83
C VAL A 125 -7.15 5.83 19.13
N ARG A 126 -7.81 6.36 18.11
CA ARG A 126 -9.20 6.83 18.16
C ARG A 126 -10.06 5.86 17.36
N LEU A 127 -11.04 5.25 18.02
CA LEU A 127 -11.97 4.30 17.38
C LEU A 127 -13.22 5.01 16.90
N THR A 128 -13.65 4.68 15.65
CA THR A 128 -14.87 5.23 15.05
C THR A 128 -15.57 4.19 14.18
N SER A 129 -16.80 4.45 13.75
CA SER A 129 -17.51 3.58 12.80
C SER A 129 -17.18 4.03 11.36
N ALA A 130 -16.71 3.09 10.52
CA ALA A 130 -16.27 3.42 9.16
C ALA A 130 -17.44 3.71 8.20
N ASP A 131 -18.65 3.29 8.52
CA ASP A 131 -19.89 3.58 7.78
C ASP A 131 -20.46 4.97 8.08
N ASP A 132 -19.93 5.67 9.09
CA ASP A 132 -20.26 7.06 9.40
C ASP A 132 -19.08 7.98 9.00
N THR A 133 -19.13 8.48 7.76
CA THR A 133 -18.12 9.38 7.22
C THR A 133 -17.92 10.63 8.09
N ALA A 134 -19.00 11.19 8.66
CA ALA A 134 -18.90 12.39 9.49
C ALA A 134 -18.16 12.09 10.80
N ALA A 135 -18.44 10.93 11.42
CA ALA A 135 -17.73 10.50 12.63
C ALA A 135 -16.24 10.22 12.34
N VAL A 136 -15.91 9.62 11.19
CA VAL A 136 -14.52 9.40 10.77
C VAL A 136 -13.80 10.74 10.62
N LEU A 137 -14.37 11.70 9.91
CA LEU A 137 -13.76 13.01 9.69
C LEU A 137 -13.63 13.82 10.98
N ALA A 138 -14.61 13.75 11.87
CA ALA A 138 -14.51 14.39 13.19
C ALA A 138 -13.38 13.78 14.03
N ALA A 139 -13.17 12.46 13.96
CA ALA A 139 -12.07 11.78 14.64
C ALA A 139 -10.70 12.06 13.98
N ALA A 140 -10.69 12.36 12.68
CA ALA A 140 -9.49 12.65 11.90
C ALA A 140 -8.88 14.04 12.18
N ASP A 141 -9.62 14.94 12.81
CA ASP A 141 -9.09 16.25 13.16
C ASP A 141 -7.86 16.12 14.08
N GLY A 142 -6.71 16.63 13.61
CA GLY A 142 -5.41 16.51 14.28
C GLY A 142 -4.89 15.08 14.44
N ALA A 143 -5.34 14.13 13.61
CA ALA A 143 -4.78 12.79 13.54
C ALA A 143 -3.70 12.69 12.45
N ASP A 144 -2.69 11.84 12.68
CA ASP A 144 -1.59 11.60 11.73
C ASP A 144 -1.94 10.52 10.70
N MET A 145 -2.91 9.66 11.00
CA MET A 145 -3.34 8.59 10.11
C MET A 145 -4.83 8.27 10.28
N VAL A 146 -5.50 7.99 9.16
CA VAL A 146 -6.83 7.37 9.13
C VAL A 146 -6.71 6.02 8.45
N TRP A 147 -6.99 4.95 9.20
CA TRP A 147 -7.01 3.58 8.69
C TRP A 147 -8.44 3.11 8.51
N VAL A 148 -8.84 2.89 7.28
CA VAL A 148 -10.19 2.43 6.90
C VAL A 148 -10.09 1.22 6.00
N GLU A 149 -10.90 0.21 6.25
CA GLU A 149 -11.06 -0.96 5.40
C GLU A 149 -12.48 -0.96 4.82
N SER A 150 -12.58 -1.21 3.52
CA SER A 150 -13.86 -1.36 2.81
C SER A 150 -13.68 -2.39 1.68
N ILE A 151 -14.28 -3.53 1.81
CA ILE A 151 -15.30 -4.01 2.75
C ILE A 151 -14.61 -4.67 3.96
N ALA A 152 -14.98 -4.29 5.19
CA ALA A 152 -14.33 -4.78 6.39
C ALA A 152 -14.68 -6.25 6.70
N ASN A 153 -13.71 -7.04 7.14
CA ASN A 153 -13.85 -8.45 7.49
C ASN A 153 -13.80 -8.62 9.04
N PRO A 154 -14.74 -9.34 9.68
CA PRO A 154 -15.84 -10.16 9.12
C PRO A 154 -17.19 -9.43 9.05
N LEU A 155 -17.32 -8.22 9.52
CA LEU A 155 -18.59 -7.53 9.73
C LEU A 155 -19.21 -6.97 8.42
N ILE A 156 -18.48 -7.03 7.32
CA ILE A 156 -18.93 -6.55 5.99
C ILE A 156 -19.39 -5.07 6.04
N VAL A 157 -18.73 -4.26 6.85
CA VAL A 157 -18.98 -2.82 6.90
C VAL A 157 -18.43 -2.17 5.64
N VAL A 158 -19.25 -1.35 4.99
CA VAL A 158 -18.86 -0.60 3.79
C VAL A 158 -18.63 0.85 4.17
N ALA A 159 -17.42 1.35 3.95
CA ALA A 159 -17.06 2.74 4.15
C ALA A 159 -17.12 3.51 2.81
N ASP A 160 -17.52 4.77 2.84
CA ASP A 160 -17.36 5.68 1.71
C ASP A 160 -15.92 6.21 1.68
N VAL A 161 -15.00 5.33 1.20
CA VAL A 161 -13.57 5.66 1.13
C VAL A 161 -13.29 6.92 0.31
N PRO A 162 -13.94 7.16 -0.86
CA PRO A 162 -13.75 8.40 -1.60
C PRO A 162 -14.11 9.65 -0.79
N ALA A 163 -15.26 9.65 -0.09
CA ALA A 163 -15.69 10.80 0.70
C ALA A 163 -14.78 11.01 1.93
N ILE A 164 -14.38 9.93 2.61
CA ILE A 164 -13.43 10.00 3.72
C ILE A 164 -12.08 10.55 3.25
N ALA A 165 -11.54 10.04 2.13
CA ALA A 165 -10.26 10.51 1.59
C ALA A 165 -10.30 11.97 1.14
N ALA A 166 -11.42 12.42 0.56
CA ALA A 166 -11.60 13.82 0.18
C ALA A 166 -11.62 14.72 1.41
N GLY A 167 -12.44 14.40 2.42
CA GLY A 167 -12.55 15.18 3.65
C GLY A 167 -11.26 15.20 4.47
N ALA A 168 -10.56 14.07 4.56
CA ALA A 168 -9.27 14.02 5.26
C ALA A 168 -8.22 14.93 4.61
N ARG A 169 -8.18 15.02 3.27
CA ARG A 169 -7.29 15.96 2.55
C ARG A 169 -7.64 17.44 2.78
N GLU A 170 -8.91 17.74 3.06
CA GLU A 170 -9.31 19.12 3.42
C GLU A 170 -8.84 19.50 4.83
N LEU A 171 -8.80 18.53 5.75
CA LEU A 171 -8.31 18.74 7.11
C LEU A 171 -6.77 18.91 7.14
N ASP A 172 -6.06 18.13 6.34
CA ASP A 172 -4.60 18.24 6.20
C ASP A 172 -4.17 18.12 4.72
N ARG A 173 -3.59 19.19 4.17
CA ARG A 173 -3.12 19.25 2.78
C ARG A 173 -1.87 18.37 2.52
N HIS A 174 -1.29 17.77 3.53
CA HIS A 174 -0.12 16.90 3.45
C HIS A 174 -0.46 15.41 3.56
N VAL A 175 -1.75 15.04 3.55
CA VAL A 175 -2.16 13.62 3.61
C VAL A 175 -1.73 12.88 2.35
N GLU A 176 -0.76 12.00 2.50
CA GLU A 176 -0.42 10.98 1.50
C GLU A 176 -1.40 9.81 1.60
N ARG A 177 -1.86 9.31 0.45
CA ARG A 177 -2.72 8.13 0.40
C ARG A 177 -1.84 6.89 0.33
N VAL A 178 -2.01 6.00 1.31
CA VAL A 178 -1.43 4.65 1.27
C VAL A 178 -2.57 3.64 1.25
N GLU A 179 -2.57 2.75 0.27
CA GLU A 179 -3.50 1.63 0.18
C GLU A 179 -2.80 0.32 0.50
N VAL A 180 -3.47 -0.55 1.27
CA VAL A 180 -3.07 -1.94 1.50
C VAL A 180 -4.07 -2.84 0.82
N LEU A 181 -3.60 -3.63 -0.14
CA LEU A 181 -4.38 -4.59 -0.91
C LEU A 181 -4.20 -6.02 -0.40
#